data_03874b361e73dbc1f0e0c06f17056e3d
#
_entry.id   03874b361e73dbc1f0e0c06f17056e3d
#
_cell.length_a   1.000
_cell.length_b   1.000
_cell.length_c   1.000
_cell.angle_alpha   90.00
_cell.angle_beta   90.00
_cell.angle_gamma   90.00
#
_symmetry.space_group_name_H-M   'P 1'
#
loop_
_entity.id
_entity.type
_entity.pdbx_description
1 polymer ?
#
loop_
_entity_poly.entity_id
_entity_poly.type
_entity_poly.pdbx_seq_one_letter_code
_entity_poly.pdbx_strand_id
1 'polypeptide(L)'
;MHKGHGQYVLIISAPELGLVLDVLPDRNKETLEKWLDERGKDWCAAVKVACSDMWDAYQMVAKEKLPNAKRVIDRFHVMKNLTDAITKTRRTIQKESGEETKALLKGCRWLLVKNKENLKAEEVQKLQGMLEASPTLKACYEFKEAFRDLFNQNLDLKSAEQRLLDWVTSVEASDFKPLHSFVKTLRNWWQQILNYFDGRHNNGFAEGVNLKIKMLNRRGYGYRNFNSFRLHVLVTFPR
;
A
#
# COMPACT_ATOMS: atom_id res chain seq x y z
N MET A 1 9.81 22.26 -8.30
CA MET A 1 8.96 21.87 -7.14
C MET A 1 9.78 22.08 -5.88
N HIS A 2 9.37 23.01 -5.04
CA HIS A 2 10.04 23.25 -3.76
C HIS A 2 9.95 21.99 -2.87
N LYS A 3 11.01 21.70 -2.13
CA LYS A 3 11.04 20.68 -1.06
C LYS A 3 10.15 21.15 0.11
N GLY A 4 8.82 21.19 -0.10
CA GLY A 4 7.86 21.44 0.96
C GLY A 4 7.06 20.16 1.22
N HIS A 5 6.93 19.74 2.46
CA HIS A 5 5.99 18.72 2.85
C HIS A 5 4.59 19.11 2.35
N GLY A 6 4.01 18.34 1.40
CA GLY A 6 2.61 18.48 1.05
C GLY A 6 2.24 18.67 -0.43
N GLN A 7 3.19 18.87 -1.35
CA GLN A 7 2.85 18.92 -2.78
C GLN A 7 3.05 17.54 -3.44
N TYR A 8 1.96 16.80 -3.56
CA TYR A 8 1.93 15.52 -4.26
C TYR A 8 1.27 15.70 -5.61
N VAL A 9 1.83 15.09 -6.64
CA VAL A 9 1.20 14.93 -7.96
C VAL A 9 0.47 13.59 -8.00
N LEU A 10 -0.59 13.50 -8.80
CA LEU A 10 -1.25 12.24 -9.10
C LEU A 10 -0.75 11.72 -10.45
N ILE A 11 -0.32 10.46 -10.49
CA ILE A 11 0.10 9.78 -11.71
C ILE A 11 -1.01 8.81 -12.10
N ILE A 12 -1.46 8.92 -13.34
CA ILE A 12 -2.43 8.01 -13.94
C ILE A 12 -1.69 7.14 -14.95
N SER A 13 -1.81 5.85 -14.80
CA SER A 13 -1.12 4.88 -15.63
C SER A 13 -2.03 3.74 -16.09
N ALA A 14 -1.68 3.14 -17.22
CA ALA A 14 -2.23 1.89 -17.74
C ALA A 14 -1.13 0.82 -17.69
N PRO A 15 -1.01 0.06 -16.60
CA PRO A 15 0.10 -0.89 -16.39
C PRO A 15 0.17 -1.96 -17.47
N GLU A 16 -0.96 -2.48 -17.91
CA GLU A 16 -1.05 -3.51 -18.96
C GLU A 16 -0.49 -3.03 -20.32
N LEU A 17 -0.55 -1.72 -20.56
CA LEU A 17 0.01 -1.10 -21.75
C LEU A 17 1.44 -0.57 -21.52
N GLY A 18 1.94 -0.61 -20.29
CA GLY A 18 3.23 -0.02 -19.92
C GLY A 18 3.24 1.51 -20.01
N LEU A 19 2.08 2.18 -19.94
CA LEU A 19 1.94 3.61 -20.23
C LEU A 19 1.68 4.45 -18.97
N VAL A 20 2.27 5.65 -18.94
CA VAL A 20 1.80 6.76 -18.13
C VAL A 20 0.82 7.57 -18.96
N LEU A 21 -0.44 7.58 -18.57
CA LEU A 21 -1.51 8.29 -19.27
C LEU A 21 -1.45 9.79 -18.99
N ASP A 22 -1.20 10.16 -17.75
CA ASP A 22 -1.06 11.55 -17.35
C ASP A 22 -0.39 11.74 -15.99
N VAL A 23 -0.01 12.99 -15.72
CA VAL A 23 0.43 13.49 -14.41
C VAL A 23 -0.41 14.71 -14.07
N LEU A 24 -1.15 14.66 -12.96
CA LEU A 24 -1.99 15.76 -12.52
C LEU A 24 -1.28 16.58 -11.42
N PRO A 25 -1.59 17.88 -11.31
CA PRO A 25 -0.83 18.81 -10.44
C PRO A 25 -0.97 18.52 -8.95
N ASP A 26 -2.04 17.87 -8.58
CA ASP A 26 -2.37 17.50 -7.21
C ASP A 26 -3.17 16.19 -7.19
N ARG A 27 -3.58 15.76 -6.00
CA ARG A 27 -4.38 14.54 -5.80
C ARG A 27 -5.76 14.83 -5.22
N ASN A 28 -6.29 16.03 -5.51
CA ASN A 28 -7.62 16.38 -5.08
C ASN A 28 -8.68 15.61 -5.90
N LYS A 29 -9.85 15.44 -5.25
CA LYS A 29 -10.99 14.77 -5.88
C LYS A 29 -11.38 15.44 -7.19
N GLU A 30 -11.53 16.74 -7.15
CA GLU A 30 -11.97 17.60 -8.25
C GLU A 30 -11.01 17.53 -9.46
N THR A 31 -9.71 17.44 -9.20
CA THR A 31 -8.69 17.33 -10.26
C THR A 31 -8.82 16.00 -11.01
N LEU A 32 -9.05 14.90 -10.29
CA LEU A 32 -9.25 13.59 -10.90
C LEU A 32 -10.60 13.51 -11.63
N GLU A 33 -11.67 14.04 -11.05
CA GLU A 33 -12.99 14.10 -11.67
C GLU A 33 -12.95 14.85 -13.01
N LYS A 34 -12.35 16.06 -13.00
CA LYS A 34 -12.18 16.86 -14.21
C LYS A 34 -11.42 16.11 -15.29
N TRP A 35 -10.32 15.45 -14.93
CA TRP A 35 -9.53 14.67 -15.87
C TRP A 35 -10.32 13.53 -16.49
N LEU A 36 -11.16 12.82 -15.73
CA LEU A 36 -12.03 11.75 -16.23
C LEU A 36 -13.15 12.31 -17.11
N ASP A 37 -13.76 13.43 -16.73
CA ASP A 37 -14.82 14.08 -17.51
C ASP A 37 -14.31 14.53 -18.91
N GLU A 38 -13.06 15.01 -18.98
CA GLU A 38 -12.38 15.34 -20.25
C GLU A 38 -12.14 14.11 -21.15
N ARG A 39 -12.09 12.90 -20.62
CA ARG A 39 -11.98 11.64 -21.40
C ARG A 39 -13.30 11.20 -22.00
N GLY A 40 -14.41 11.61 -21.40
CA GLY A 40 -15.74 11.27 -21.84
C GLY A 40 -16.27 9.93 -21.30
N LYS A 41 -17.59 9.79 -21.40
CA LYS A 41 -18.31 8.65 -20.81
C LYS A 41 -17.91 7.30 -21.39
N ASP A 42 -17.69 7.24 -22.71
CA ASP A 42 -17.37 5.98 -23.40
C ASP A 42 -15.98 5.46 -22.96
N TRP A 43 -15.01 6.36 -22.83
CA TRP A 43 -13.69 6.01 -22.33
C TRP A 43 -13.79 5.52 -20.88
N CYS A 44 -14.51 6.24 -20.03
CA CYS A 44 -14.71 5.85 -18.63
C CYS A 44 -15.41 4.49 -18.50
N ALA A 45 -16.42 4.21 -19.35
CA ALA A 45 -17.12 2.93 -19.37
C ALA A 45 -16.26 1.77 -19.89
N ALA A 46 -15.22 2.04 -20.67
CA ALA A 46 -14.28 1.04 -21.16
C ALA A 46 -13.28 0.58 -20.09
N VAL A 47 -13.07 1.33 -19.01
CA VAL A 47 -12.15 0.97 -17.93
C VAL A 47 -12.69 -0.25 -17.17
N LYS A 48 -11.90 -1.32 -17.11
CA LYS A 48 -12.28 -2.59 -16.44
C LYS A 48 -11.83 -2.67 -14.99
N VAL A 49 -10.67 -2.08 -14.67
CA VAL A 49 -10.09 -2.11 -13.34
C VAL A 49 -9.52 -0.74 -12.98
N ALA A 50 -9.78 -0.30 -11.75
CA ALA A 50 -9.19 0.89 -11.14
C ALA A 50 -8.46 0.50 -9.85
N CYS A 51 -7.13 0.45 -9.91
CA CYS A 51 -6.28 0.12 -8.76
C CYS A 51 -5.70 1.40 -8.15
N SER A 52 -5.83 1.58 -6.84
CA SER A 52 -5.29 2.73 -6.12
C SER A 52 -4.84 2.37 -4.71
N ASP A 53 -4.25 3.34 -4.02
CA ASP A 53 -4.06 3.28 -2.56
C ASP A 53 -5.40 3.42 -1.80
N MET A 54 -5.36 3.25 -0.48
CA MET A 54 -6.53 3.39 0.41
C MET A 54 -6.84 4.89 0.66
N TRP A 55 -7.28 5.58 -0.39
CA TRP A 55 -7.66 6.98 -0.35
C TRP A 55 -9.11 7.14 -0.78
N ASP A 56 -9.98 7.57 0.16
CA ASP A 56 -11.43 7.64 -0.05
C ASP A 56 -11.82 8.44 -1.30
N ALA A 57 -11.16 9.58 -1.54
CA ALA A 57 -11.45 10.43 -2.70
C ALA A 57 -11.31 9.67 -4.02
N TYR A 58 -10.24 8.88 -4.20
CA TYR A 58 -10.04 8.11 -5.44
C TYR A 58 -11.09 7.01 -5.61
N GLN A 59 -11.43 6.33 -4.53
CA GLN A 59 -12.43 5.27 -4.56
C GLN A 59 -13.84 5.82 -4.82
N MET A 60 -14.15 7.01 -4.31
CA MET A 60 -15.41 7.70 -4.60
C MET A 60 -15.48 8.10 -6.07
N VAL A 61 -14.44 8.75 -6.59
CA VAL A 61 -14.38 9.15 -8.01
C VAL A 61 -14.46 7.93 -8.92
N ALA A 62 -13.72 6.86 -8.62
CA ALA A 62 -13.79 5.63 -9.40
C ALA A 62 -15.20 5.00 -9.37
N LYS A 63 -15.91 5.06 -8.23
CA LYS A 63 -17.28 4.59 -8.12
C LYS A 63 -18.24 5.40 -8.99
N GLU A 64 -18.07 6.72 -9.03
CA GLU A 64 -18.98 7.64 -9.69
C GLU A 64 -18.70 7.74 -11.21
N LYS A 65 -17.43 7.73 -11.60
CA LYS A 65 -17.01 8.02 -12.99
C LYS A 65 -16.66 6.79 -13.81
N LEU A 66 -16.36 5.66 -13.20
CA LEU A 66 -15.92 4.43 -13.87
C LEU A 66 -16.94 3.30 -13.61
N PRO A 67 -18.13 3.33 -14.24
CA PRO A 67 -19.26 2.48 -13.88
C PRO A 67 -19.00 0.98 -14.01
N ASN A 68 -18.11 0.57 -14.93
CA ASN A 68 -17.80 -0.82 -15.19
C ASN A 68 -16.47 -1.28 -14.54
N ALA A 69 -15.78 -0.38 -13.83
CA ALA A 69 -14.48 -0.69 -13.27
C ALA A 69 -14.58 -1.43 -11.94
N LYS A 70 -13.93 -2.57 -11.85
CA LYS A 70 -13.64 -3.22 -10.59
C LYS A 70 -12.64 -2.38 -9.82
N ARG A 71 -13.03 -1.90 -8.63
CA ARG A 71 -12.14 -1.09 -7.77
C ARG A 71 -11.27 -2.01 -6.93
N VAL A 72 -9.96 -1.81 -6.99
CA VAL A 72 -8.96 -2.64 -6.30
C VAL A 72 -8.10 -1.76 -5.41
N ILE A 73 -7.84 -2.22 -4.19
CA ILE A 73 -6.79 -1.68 -3.33
C ILE A 73 -5.50 -2.44 -3.58
N ASP A 74 -4.44 -1.68 -3.81
CA ASP A 74 -3.11 -2.25 -3.98
C ASP A 74 -2.64 -2.97 -2.71
N ARG A 75 -2.22 -4.24 -2.89
CA ARG A 75 -1.67 -5.09 -1.84
C ARG A 75 -0.56 -4.41 -1.01
N PHE A 76 0.31 -3.65 -1.66
CA PHE A 76 1.40 -2.96 -0.96
C PHE A 76 0.86 -2.03 0.14
N HIS A 77 -0.19 -1.28 -0.15
CA HIS A 77 -0.80 -0.36 0.83
C HIS A 77 -1.50 -1.11 1.97
N VAL A 78 -2.11 -2.26 1.68
CA VAL A 78 -2.69 -3.15 2.72
C VAL A 78 -1.58 -3.65 3.66
N MET A 79 -0.50 -4.21 3.10
CA MET A 79 0.65 -4.69 3.87
C MET A 79 1.36 -3.58 4.63
N LYS A 80 1.48 -2.40 4.04
CA LYS A 80 2.06 -1.22 4.70
C LYS A 80 1.24 -0.83 5.93
N ASN A 81 -0.09 -0.81 5.83
CA ASN A 81 -0.97 -0.48 6.96
C ASN A 81 -0.79 -1.47 8.13
N LEU A 82 -0.71 -2.78 7.82
CA LEU A 82 -0.42 -3.81 8.81
C LEU A 82 0.95 -3.60 9.48
N THR A 83 2.00 -3.38 8.69
CA THR A 83 3.36 -3.18 9.23
C THR A 83 3.51 -1.87 10.01
N ASP A 84 2.72 -0.84 9.68
CA ASP A 84 2.66 0.40 10.45
C ASP A 84 2.00 0.16 11.83
N ALA A 85 0.94 -0.67 11.92
CA ALA A 85 0.34 -1.07 13.19
C ALA A 85 1.36 -1.82 14.07
N ILE A 86 2.09 -2.78 13.51
CA ILE A 86 3.15 -3.52 14.22
C ILE A 86 4.28 -2.58 14.68
N THR A 87 4.68 -1.65 13.83
CA THR A 87 5.71 -0.65 14.16
C THR A 87 5.26 0.24 15.34
N LYS A 88 3.98 0.63 15.36
CA LYS A 88 3.39 1.39 16.46
C LYS A 88 3.41 0.57 17.77
N THR A 89 2.98 -0.69 17.71
CA THR A 89 3.01 -1.62 18.85
C THR A 89 4.42 -1.77 19.40
N ARG A 90 5.42 -2.02 18.55
CA ARG A 90 6.83 -2.11 18.96
C ARG A 90 7.29 -0.84 19.71
N ARG A 91 6.90 0.35 19.21
CA ARG A 91 7.27 1.62 19.85
C ARG A 91 6.63 1.77 21.24
N THR A 92 5.38 1.34 21.40
CA THR A 92 4.70 1.34 22.71
C THR A 92 5.41 0.41 23.67
N ILE A 93 5.64 -0.85 23.29
CA ILE A 93 6.36 -1.82 24.10
C ILE A 93 7.76 -1.30 24.49
N GLN A 94 8.50 -0.75 23.52
CA GLN A 94 9.84 -0.19 23.78
C GLN A 94 9.82 0.94 24.81
N LYS A 95 8.76 1.76 24.86
CA LYS A 95 8.64 2.83 25.86
C LYS A 95 8.32 2.31 27.26
N GLU A 96 7.53 1.25 27.34
CA GLU A 96 6.99 0.69 28.59
C GLU A 96 7.90 -0.38 29.21
N SER A 97 8.90 -0.86 28.46
CA SER A 97 9.82 -1.92 28.90
C SER A 97 11.00 -1.37 29.70
N GLY A 98 11.65 -2.26 30.47
CA GLY A 98 12.94 -1.98 31.11
C GLY A 98 14.09 -1.82 30.11
N GLU A 99 15.24 -1.34 30.58
CA GLU A 99 16.38 -0.96 29.74
C GLU A 99 16.92 -2.10 28.88
N GLU A 100 16.90 -3.33 29.36
CA GLU A 100 17.35 -4.52 28.62
C GLU A 100 16.49 -4.75 27.36
N THR A 101 15.17 -4.81 27.53
CA THR A 101 14.21 -4.96 26.42
C THR A 101 14.25 -3.75 25.49
N LYS A 102 14.40 -2.54 26.01
CA LYS A 102 14.60 -1.33 25.22
C LYS A 102 15.80 -1.43 24.28
N ALA A 103 16.93 -1.89 24.81
CA ALA A 103 18.16 -2.08 24.04
C ALA A 103 17.95 -3.12 22.94
N LEU A 104 17.32 -4.25 23.25
CA LEU A 104 17.01 -5.32 22.31
C LEU A 104 16.07 -4.85 21.18
N LEU A 105 15.08 -4.01 21.46
CA LEU A 105 14.11 -3.50 20.48
C LEU A 105 14.64 -2.30 19.67
N LYS A 106 15.77 -1.73 20.05
CA LYS A 106 16.37 -0.60 19.36
C LYS A 106 16.88 -1.03 17.97
N GLY A 107 16.45 -0.33 16.93
CA GLY A 107 16.87 -0.60 15.56
C GLY A 107 16.24 -1.83 14.90
N CYS A 108 15.44 -2.63 15.63
CA CYS A 108 14.86 -3.89 15.15
C CYS A 108 13.59 -3.74 14.29
N ARG A 109 13.17 -2.50 13.97
CA ARG A 109 11.97 -2.27 13.14
C ARG A 109 12.00 -3.08 11.84
N TRP A 110 13.15 -3.07 11.18
CA TRP A 110 13.29 -3.71 9.86
C TRP A 110 13.16 -5.22 9.91
N LEU A 111 13.52 -5.85 11.02
CA LEU A 111 13.36 -7.30 11.21
C LEU A 111 11.89 -7.70 11.26
N LEU A 112 11.03 -6.87 11.86
CA LEU A 112 9.59 -7.12 11.93
C LEU A 112 8.87 -6.89 10.61
N VAL A 113 9.30 -5.92 9.81
CA VAL A 113 8.60 -5.55 8.55
C VAL A 113 9.16 -6.27 7.33
N LYS A 114 10.40 -6.73 7.38
CA LYS A 114 11.04 -7.49 6.30
C LYS A 114 10.36 -8.84 6.12
N ASN A 115 10.30 -9.32 4.89
CA ASN A 115 9.79 -10.66 4.60
C ASN A 115 10.75 -11.71 5.14
N LYS A 116 10.22 -12.78 5.73
CA LYS A 116 11.04 -13.84 6.38
C LYS A 116 12.09 -14.45 5.44
N GLU A 117 11.75 -14.65 4.17
CA GLU A 117 12.64 -15.20 3.14
C GLU A 117 13.82 -14.28 2.78
N ASN A 118 13.73 -13.00 3.12
CA ASN A 118 14.76 -12.00 2.84
C ASN A 118 15.66 -11.72 4.06
N LEU A 119 15.43 -12.40 5.18
CA LEU A 119 16.24 -12.27 6.38
C LEU A 119 17.54 -13.07 6.23
N LYS A 120 18.67 -12.45 6.61
CA LYS A 120 19.96 -13.14 6.74
C LYS A 120 19.97 -13.96 8.03
N ALA A 121 20.88 -14.96 8.12
CA ALA A 121 20.98 -15.83 9.29
C ALA A 121 21.11 -15.05 10.63
N GLU A 122 21.97 -14.01 10.64
CA GLU A 122 22.15 -13.14 11.82
C GLU A 122 20.88 -12.33 12.15
N GLU A 123 20.11 -11.92 11.12
CA GLU A 123 18.84 -11.20 11.31
C GLU A 123 17.77 -12.12 11.87
N VAL A 124 17.75 -13.40 11.48
CA VAL A 124 16.84 -14.42 12.02
C VAL A 124 17.08 -14.62 13.51
N GLN A 125 18.34 -14.78 13.93
CA GLN A 125 18.68 -14.93 15.35
C GLN A 125 18.27 -13.70 16.17
N LYS A 126 18.54 -12.49 15.67
CA LYS A 126 18.09 -11.25 16.31
C LYS A 126 16.58 -11.15 16.42
N LEU A 127 15.87 -11.50 15.34
CA LEU A 127 14.41 -11.53 15.34
C LEU A 127 13.89 -12.50 16.39
N GLN A 128 14.42 -13.71 16.43
CA GLN A 128 14.01 -14.72 17.39
C GLN A 128 14.18 -14.25 18.83
N GLY A 129 15.35 -13.74 19.21
CA GLY A 129 15.58 -13.19 20.56
C GLY A 129 14.60 -12.06 20.92
N MET A 130 14.27 -11.20 19.95
CA MET A 130 13.29 -10.13 20.17
C MET A 130 11.86 -10.66 20.34
N LEU A 131 11.47 -11.70 19.61
CA LEU A 131 10.13 -12.32 19.71
C LEU A 131 10.00 -13.12 21.01
N GLU A 132 11.07 -13.75 21.50
CA GLU A 132 11.11 -14.42 22.80
C GLU A 132 11.00 -13.43 23.98
N ALA A 133 11.62 -12.25 23.84
CA ALA A 133 11.53 -11.19 24.86
C ALA A 133 10.17 -10.48 24.92
N SER A 134 9.33 -10.63 23.87
CA SER A 134 8.02 -9.94 23.82
C SER A 134 6.95 -10.82 23.17
N PRO A 135 6.12 -11.52 23.95
CA PRO A 135 4.99 -12.30 23.44
C PRO A 135 4.05 -11.50 22.55
N THR A 136 3.83 -10.22 22.88
CA THR A 136 3.00 -9.32 22.07
C THR A 136 3.61 -9.08 20.69
N LEU A 137 4.92 -8.88 20.59
CA LEU A 137 5.57 -8.73 19.27
C LEU A 137 5.61 -10.05 18.50
N LYS A 138 5.74 -11.17 19.20
CA LYS A 138 5.65 -12.51 18.61
C LYS A 138 4.29 -12.70 17.95
N ALA A 139 3.20 -12.45 18.66
CA ALA A 139 1.85 -12.53 18.11
C ALA A 139 1.65 -11.56 16.91
N CYS A 140 2.13 -10.31 17.02
CA CYS A 140 2.12 -9.36 15.88
C CYS A 140 2.80 -9.94 14.64
N TYR A 141 3.98 -10.53 14.83
CA TYR A 141 4.76 -11.09 13.74
C TYR A 141 4.07 -12.29 13.11
N GLU A 142 3.53 -13.20 13.92
CA GLU A 142 2.79 -14.38 13.47
C GLU A 142 1.54 -13.99 12.68
N PHE A 143 0.74 -13.04 13.18
CA PHE A 143 -0.42 -12.51 12.45
C PHE A 143 0.00 -11.84 11.13
N LYS A 144 1.12 -11.11 11.10
CA LYS A 144 1.64 -10.50 9.86
C LYS A 144 2.02 -11.56 8.83
N GLU A 145 2.76 -12.59 9.24
CA GLU A 145 3.19 -13.63 8.33
C GLU A 145 1.99 -14.44 7.80
N ALA A 146 1.03 -14.80 8.66
CA ALA A 146 -0.20 -15.47 8.25
C ALA A 146 -1.00 -14.62 7.24
N PHE A 147 -1.15 -13.32 7.48
CA PHE A 147 -1.81 -12.40 6.55
C PHE A 147 -1.06 -12.29 5.22
N ARG A 148 0.27 -12.19 5.26
CA ARG A 148 1.11 -12.15 4.06
C ARG A 148 1.01 -13.43 3.24
N ASP A 149 1.01 -14.58 3.90
CA ASP A 149 0.90 -15.88 3.25
C ASP A 149 -0.45 -16.05 2.54
N LEU A 150 -1.53 -15.48 3.07
CA LEU A 150 -2.84 -15.43 2.39
C LEU A 150 -2.71 -14.73 1.02
N PHE A 151 -2.03 -13.60 0.94
CA PHE A 151 -1.81 -12.87 -0.31
C PHE A 151 -0.80 -13.53 -1.26
N ASN A 152 0.08 -14.40 -0.74
CA ASN A 152 1.05 -15.11 -1.57
C ASN A 152 0.45 -16.35 -2.26
N GLN A 153 -0.63 -16.92 -1.71
CA GLN A 153 -1.30 -18.10 -2.26
C GLN A 153 -2.15 -17.71 -3.47
N ASN A 154 -2.23 -18.63 -4.45
CA ASN A 154 -3.13 -18.45 -5.59
C ASN A 154 -4.53 -18.90 -5.20
N LEU A 155 -5.30 -18.00 -4.58
CA LEU A 155 -6.65 -18.25 -4.11
C LEU A 155 -7.67 -17.69 -5.11
N ASP A 156 -8.77 -18.42 -5.30
CA ASP A 156 -9.98 -17.84 -5.89
C ASP A 156 -10.66 -16.88 -4.90
N LEU A 157 -11.61 -16.10 -5.40
CA LEU A 157 -12.27 -15.06 -4.63
C LEU A 157 -12.94 -15.60 -3.36
N LYS A 158 -13.64 -16.72 -3.47
CA LYS A 158 -14.38 -17.34 -2.35
C LYS A 158 -13.43 -17.85 -1.27
N SER A 159 -12.37 -18.56 -1.67
CA SER A 159 -11.34 -19.04 -0.74
C SER A 159 -10.58 -17.89 -0.09
N ALA A 160 -10.29 -16.83 -0.83
CA ALA A 160 -9.65 -15.63 -0.29
C ALA A 160 -10.53 -14.94 0.75
N GLU A 161 -11.83 -14.79 0.45
CA GLU A 161 -12.80 -14.20 1.38
C GLU A 161 -12.88 -14.99 2.68
N GLN A 162 -13.03 -16.31 2.60
CA GLN A 162 -13.10 -17.17 3.78
C GLN A 162 -11.83 -17.05 4.63
N ARG A 163 -10.65 -17.15 4.02
CA ARG A 163 -9.38 -17.04 4.76
C ARG A 163 -9.14 -15.66 5.36
N LEU A 164 -9.57 -14.60 4.68
CA LEU A 164 -9.49 -13.26 5.20
C LEU A 164 -10.42 -13.08 6.40
N LEU A 165 -11.62 -13.66 6.34
CA LEU A 165 -12.57 -13.69 7.44
C LEU A 165 -12.03 -14.49 8.63
N ASP A 166 -11.46 -15.68 8.39
CA ASP A 166 -10.85 -16.52 9.42
C ASP A 166 -9.70 -15.77 10.12
N TRP A 167 -8.87 -15.07 9.36
CA TRP A 167 -7.78 -14.27 9.91
C TRP A 167 -8.32 -13.13 10.80
N VAL A 168 -9.33 -12.39 10.34
CA VAL A 168 -9.98 -11.32 11.12
C VAL A 168 -10.59 -11.87 12.40
N THR A 169 -11.32 -12.98 12.30
CA THR A 169 -11.95 -13.67 13.44
C THR A 169 -10.88 -14.11 14.46
N SER A 170 -9.75 -14.63 14.00
CA SER A 170 -8.64 -15.03 14.88
C SER A 170 -8.04 -13.85 15.65
N VAL A 171 -7.89 -12.68 15.01
CA VAL A 171 -7.43 -11.47 15.67
C VAL A 171 -8.45 -10.98 16.71
N GLU A 172 -9.72 -10.97 16.36
CA GLU A 172 -10.81 -10.49 17.24
C GLU A 172 -11.01 -11.46 18.44
N ALA A 173 -11.00 -12.77 18.20
CA ALA A 173 -11.13 -13.78 19.24
C ALA A 173 -9.97 -13.78 20.25
N SER A 174 -8.78 -13.38 19.82
CA SER A 174 -7.61 -13.26 20.69
C SER A 174 -7.58 -11.97 21.55
N ASP A 175 -8.55 -11.08 21.40
CA ASP A 175 -8.57 -9.71 21.97
C ASP A 175 -7.25 -8.94 21.73
N PHE A 176 -6.65 -9.15 20.57
CA PHE A 176 -5.33 -8.62 20.26
C PHE A 176 -5.43 -7.15 19.82
N LYS A 177 -5.59 -6.26 20.78
CA LYS A 177 -5.78 -4.79 20.59
C LYS A 177 -4.82 -4.13 19.61
N PRO A 178 -3.52 -4.50 19.54
CA PRO A 178 -2.59 -3.88 18.59
C PRO A 178 -3.04 -3.91 17.12
N LEU A 179 -3.82 -4.92 16.70
CA LEU A 179 -4.29 -5.06 15.33
C LEU A 179 -5.74 -4.62 15.09
N HIS A 180 -6.48 -4.18 16.12
CA HIS A 180 -7.88 -3.76 15.97
C HIS A 180 -8.05 -2.62 14.96
N SER A 181 -7.12 -1.64 14.94
CA SER A 181 -7.17 -0.55 13.96
C SER A 181 -6.98 -1.04 12.53
N PHE A 182 -6.14 -2.04 12.34
CA PHE A 182 -5.95 -2.67 11.04
C PHE A 182 -7.17 -3.48 10.61
N VAL A 183 -7.76 -4.27 11.51
CA VAL A 183 -9.03 -5.00 11.24
C VAL A 183 -10.14 -4.03 10.83
N LYS A 184 -10.27 -2.89 11.52
CA LYS A 184 -11.21 -1.83 11.11
C LYS A 184 -10.94 -1.32 9.70
N THR A 185 -9.67 -1.12 9.36
CA THR A 185 -9.28 -0.72 7.99
C THR A 185 -9.64 -1.80 6.98
N LEU A 186 -9.38 -3.09 7.26
CA LEU A 186 -9.78 -4.19 6.39
C LEU A 186 -11.29 -4.21 6.15
N ARG A 187 -12.09 -4.05 7.19
CA ARG A 187 -13.55 -4.03 7.08
C ARG A 187 -14.06 -2.88 6.22
N ASN A 188 -13.46 -1.68 6.35
CA ASN A 188 -13.81 -0.51 5.54
C ASN A 188 -13.52 -0.71 4.04
N TRP A 189 -12.47 -1.45 3.72
CA TRP A 189 -11.99 -1.68 2.35
C TRP A 189 -12.19 -3.12 1.86
N TRP A 190 -13.09 -3.87 2.51
CA TRP A 190 -13.24 -5.31 2.34
C TRP A 190 -13.38 -5.73 0.89
N GLN A 191 -14.37 -5.19 0.18
CA GLN A 191 -14.63 -5.56 -1.20
C GLN A 191 -13.48 -5.20 -2.13
N GLN A 192 -12.88 -4.03 -1.95
CA GLN A 192 -11.78 -3.57 -2.80
C GLN A 192 -10.49 -4.37 -2.55
N ILE A 193 -10.29 -4.87 -1.34
CA ILE A 193 -9.18 -5.78 -0.99
C ILE A 193 -9.44 -7.17 -1.58
N LEU A 194 -10.67 -7.68 -1.47
CA LEU A 194 -11.04 -8.95 -2.09
C LEU A 194 -10.91 -8.92 -3.61
N ASN A 195 -11.25 -7.82 -4.24
CA ASN A 195 -11.11 -7.64 -5.68
C ASN A 195 -9.66 -7.81 -6.19
N TYR A 196 -8.66 -7.67 -5.31
CA TYR A 196 -7.27 -7.99 -5.66
C TYR A 196 -7.09 -9.45 -6.07
N PHE A 197 -7.81 -10.39 -5.47
CA PHE A 197 -7.66 -11.82 -5.76
C PHE A 197 -8.24 -12.23 -7.12
N ASP A 198 -9.06 -11.37 -7.71
CA ASP A 198 -9.54 -11.53 -9.07
C ASP A 198 -8.66 -10.73 -10.04
N GLY A 199 -7.64 -11.40 -10.59
CA GLY A 199 -6.68 -10.83 -11.53
C GLY A 199 -5.39 -10.28 -10.91
N ARG A 200 -5.27 -10.20 -9.58
CA ARG A 200 -4.08 -9.76 -8.84
C ARG A 200 -3.50 -8.43 -9.29
N HIS A 201 -4.38 -7.52 -9.68
CA HIS A 201 -3.98 -6.18 -10.10
C HIS A 201 -3.26 -5.45 -8.97
N ASN A 202 -2.08 -4.94 -9.27
CA ASN A 202 -1.24 -4.23 -8.32
C ASN A 202 -0.68 -2.94 -8.95
N ASN A 203 -0.10 -2.11 -8.11
CA ASN A 203 0.43 -0.82 -8.50
C ASN A 203 1.95 -0.82 -8.74
N GLY A 204 2.56 -2.00 -8.92
CA GLY A 204 4.02 -2.16 -9.09
C GLY A 204 4.57 -1.34 -10.26
N PHE A 205 3.83 -1.23 -11.37
CA PHE A 205 4.20 -0.35 -12.47
C PHE A 205 4.28 1.12 -12.02
N ALA A 206 3.27 1.61 -11.30
CA ALA A 206 3.25 2.99 -10.81
C ALA A 206 4.37 3.24 -9.78
N GLU A 207 4.77 2.25 -8.98
CA GLU A 207 5.92 2.37 -8.08
C GLU A 207 7.23 2.53 -8.87
N GLY A 208 7.42 1.75 -9.94
CA GLY A 208 8.56 1.87 -10.85
C GLY A 208 8.60 3.24 -11.54
N VAL A 209 7.44 3.72 -12.00
CA VAL A 209 7.27 5.08 -12.56
C VAL A 209 7.63 6.14 -11.53
N ASN A 210 7.12 6.02 -10.30
CA ASN A 210 7.42 6.95 -9.20
C ASN A 210 8.93 7.01 -8.89
N LEU A 211 9.63 5.88 -8.94
CA LEU A 211 11.07 5.83 -8.74
C LEU A 211 11.81 6.57 -9.86
N LYS A 212 11.46 6.32 -11.12
CA LYS A 212 12.04 7.02 -12.28
C LYS A 212 11.76 8.53 -12.23
N ILE A 213 10.55 8.94 -11.85
CA ILE A 213 10.19 10.36 -11.69
C ILE A 213 11.05 11.04 -10.60
N LYS A 214 11.32 10.36 -9.48
CA LYS A 214 12.24 10.87 -8.46
C LYS A 214 13.66 11.05 -9.02
N MET A 215 14.11 10.13 -9.87
CA MET A 215 15.42 10.25 -10.55
C MET A 215 15.44 11.42 -11.55
N LEU A 216 14.37 11.61 -12.34
CA LEU A 216 14.22 12.75 -13.24
C LEU A 216 14.29 14.08 -12.50
N ASN A 217 13.56 14.19 -11.39
CA ASN A 217 13.61 15.37 -10.52
C ASN A 217 15.02 15.68 -9.99
N ARG A 218 15.78 14.63 -9.62
CA ARG A 218 17.17 14.80 -9.16
C ARG A 218 18.09 15.26 -10.29
N ARG A 219 17.98 14.66 -11.49
CA ARG A 219 18.79 15.03 -12.66
C ARG A 219 18.48 16.44 -13.16
N GLY A 220 17.21 16.85 -13.11
CA GLY A 220 16.76 18.17 -13.56
C GLY A 220 16.91 19.28 -12.50
N TYR A 221 17.57 18.99 -11.34
CA TYR A 221 17.67 19.93 -10.21
C TYR A 221 16.31 20.52 -9.77
N GLY A 222 15.21 19.80 -10.07
CA GLY A 222 13.84 20.23 -9.90
C GLY A 222 13.26 20.92 -11.16
N TYR A 223 11.96 21.18 -11.11
CA TYR A 223 11.25 21.85 -12.20
C TYR A 223 10.64 23.15 -11.70
N ARG A 224 10.78 24.23 -12.48
CA ARG A 224 10.24 25.56 -12.12
C ARG A 224 8.73 25.62 -12.25
N ASN A 225 8.15 24.86 -13.18
CA ASN A 225 6.71 24.81 -13.37
C ASN A 225 6.22 23.37 -13.59
N PHE A 226 4.95 23.16 -13.30
CA PHE A 226 4.32 21.84 -13.38
C PHE A 226 4.24 21.33 -14.85
N ASN A 227 3.94 22.19 -15.81
CA ASN A 227 3.76 21.78 -17.21
C ASN A 227 5.05 21.21 -17.80
N SER A 228 6.20 21.82 -17.52
CA SER A 228 7.50 21.29 -17.94
C SER A 228 7.80 19.95 -17.28
N PHE A 229 7.47 19.81 -15.99
CA PHE A 229 7.60 18.53 -15.28
C PHE A 229 6.70 17.45 -15.89
N ARG A 230 5.41 17.74 -16.08
CA ARG A 230 4.44 16.84 -16.69
C ARG A 230 4.90 16.37 -18.08
N LEU A 231 5.30 17.32 -18.94
CA LEU A 231 5.78 17.01 -20.28
C LEU A 231 7.00 16.09 -20.24
N HIS A 232 7.97 16.39 -19.38
CA HIS A 232 9.19 15.58 -19.25
C HIS A 232 8.88 14.15 -18.79
N VAL A 233 7.95 13.97 -17.84
CA VAL A 233 7.49 12.64 -17.43
C VAL A 233 6.85 11.91 -18.61
N LEU A 234 5.91 12.52 -19.32
CA LEU A 234 5.20 11.89 -20.44
C LEU A 234 6.13 11.50 -21.59
N VAL A 235 7.16 12.29 -21.87
CA VAL A 235 8.17 11.97 -22.90
C VAL A 235 9.12 10.84 -22.42
N THR A 236 9.39 10.76 -21.15
CA THR A 236 10.27 9.70 -20.58
C THR A 236 9.61 8.32 -20.56
N PHE A 237 8.27 8.30 -20.54
CA PHE A 237 7.47 7.07 -20.65
C PHE A 237 6.64 7.15 -21.94
N PRO A 238 7.28 6.98 -23.13
CA PRO A 238 6.60 7.12 -24.40
C PRO A 238 5.49 6.07 -24.57
N ARG A 239 4.54 6.44 -25.42
CA ARG A 239 3.45 5.59 -25.88
C ARG A 239 3.96 4.45 -26.76
#